data_f00d808ee8b8a2294ef208d44de95c2d
#
_entry.id   f00d808ee8b8a2294ef208d44de95c2d
#
_cell.length_a   1.000
_cell.length_b   1.000
_cell.length_c   1.000
_cell.angle_alpha   90.00
_cell.angle_beta   90.00
_cell.angle_gamma   90.00
#
_symmetry.space_group_name_H-M   'P 1'
#
loop_
_entity.id
_entity.type
_entity.pdbx_description
1 polymer ?
#
loop_
_entity_poly.entity_id
_entity_poly.type
_entity_poly.pdbx_seq_one_letter_code
_entity_poly.pdbx_strand_id
1 'polypeptide(L)'
;MESNKIVYKSFVKLAVAIAVSQGTSLASAKKIIIKNFEQHPFYKQISKLIKKVTLKKENLNILASNCISICEDFGPDRDYTTLVLMLEKIYKTEELQDIEKDTVLNIIQNFKSEIERINSKIPPPPLYNVILESRAVVEWSSMFWMYPFIPKHKSKNKKPVLLMPPYLGSDSSTRFVRKYLKSVGFTTYKWDLGINMINSKSIPKLVEKLEEIYEKHQEKVSLVGWSGGGIFAKIIANRHPDKVEQLITIGSPVWGLKNMKAPVIRSLEFLRGRRLKERNEKFIKELEEIPNVPITCIYTKTDGLIPWKNCMEAETYRKDIKNIEVFGSHCGMGANATVLLTVANALNANLEQEKSKTIIEKLETVFYPKFWEEKGLSKFTNLFFS
;
A
#
# COMPACT_ATOMS: atom_id res chain seq x y z
N MET A 1 -4.06 -13.62 -9.91
CA MET A 1 -5.21 -13.18 -10.77
C MET A 1 -6.44 -14.10 -10.65
N GLU A 2 -6.32 -15.43 -10.62
CA GLU A 2 -7.49 -16.31 -10.47
C GLU A 2 -8.15 -16.23 -9.09
N SER A 3 -7.38 -16.16 -8.02
CA SER A 3 -7.87 -15.97 -6.65
C SER A 3 -8.79 -14.75 -6.52
N ASN A 4 -8.37 -13.62 -7.03
CA ASN A 4 -9.17 -12.39 -6.98
C ASN A 4 -10.50 -12.54 -7.73
N LYS A 5 -10.52 -13.26 -8.84
CA LYS A 5 -11.76 -13.51 -9.61
C LYS A 5 -12.79 -14.30 -8.82
N ILE A 6 -12.37 -15.31 -8.07
CA ILE A 6 -13.26 -16.15 -7.25
C ILE A 6 -13.82 -15.32 -6.08
N VAL A 7 -12.97 -14.60 -5.36
CA VAL A 7 -13.36 -13.70 -4.26
C VAL A 7 -14.38 -12.68 -4.75
N TYR A 8 -14.06 -11.95 -5.84
CA TYR A 8 -14.98 -10.94 -6.37
C TYR A 8 -16.29 -11.51 -6.90
N LYS A 9 -16.31 -12.74 -7.44
CA LYS A 9 -17.54 -13.38 -7.85
C LYS A 9 -18.49 -13.65 -6.68
N SER A 10 -17.97 -14.12 -5.55
CA SER A 10 -18.74 -14.35 -4.33
C SER A 10 -19.19 -13.02 -3.71
N PHE A 11 -18.27 -12.06 -3.60
CA PHE A 11 -18.53 -10.74 -3.03
C PHE A 11 -19.62 -9.96 -3.79
N VAL A 12 -19.55 -9.91 -5.12
CA VAL A 12 -20.54 -9.23 -5.95
C VAL A 12 -21.94 -9.78 -5.74
N LYS A 13 -22.07 -11.11 -5.54
CA LYS A 13 -23.34 -11.73 -5.24
C LYS A 13 -23.90 -11.28 -3.89
N LEU A 14 -23.05 -11.24 -2.86
CA LEU A 14 -23.39 -10.70 -1.53
C LEU A 14 -23.81 -9.24 -1.61
N ALA A 15 -23.03 -8.40 -2.29
CA ALA A 15 -23.28 -6.97 -2.41
C ALA A 15 -24.63 -6.67 -3.10
N VAL A 16 -24.94 -7.39 -4.19
CA VAL A 16 -26.23 -7.24 -4.89
C VAL A 16 -27.37 -7.75 -4.01
N ALA A 17 -27.19 -8.84 -3.27
CA ALA A 17 -28.21 -9.38 -2.37
C ALA A 17 -28.53 -8.40 -1.21
N ILE A 18 -27.50 -7.76 -0.63
CA ILE A 18 -27.66 -6.72 0.38
C ILE A 18 -28.49 -5.54 -0.18
N ALA A 19 -28.17 -5.04 -1.37
CA ALA A 19 -28.90 -3.95 -1.97
C ALA A 19 -30.36 -4.33 -2.27
N VAL A 20 -30.62 -5.56 -2.69
CA VAL A 20 -32.01 -6.06 -2.93
C VAL A 20 -32.78 -6.23 -1.63
N SER A 21 -32.16 -6.68 -0.54
CA SER A 21 -32.83 -6.83 0.77
C SER A 21 -33.27 -5.49 1.36
N GLN A 22 -32.69 -4.39 0.92
CA GLN A 22 -33.07 -3.03 1.28
C GLN A 22 -34.18 -2.46 0.38
N GLY A 23 -34.99 -3.30 -0.24
CA GLY A 23 -36.19 -2.91 -1.00
C GLY A 23 -35.95 -2.49 -2.46
N THR A 24 -34.72 -2.61 -2.95
CA THR A 24 -34.35 -2.22 -4.31
C THR A 24 -34.58 -3.34 -5.30
N SER A 25 -35.07 -3.05 -6.51
CA SER A 25 -35.16 -4.04 -7.58
C SER A 25 -33.77 -4.57 -7.97
N LEU A 26 -33.71 -5.84 -8.43
CA LEU A 26 -32.43 -6.42 -8.87
C LEU A 26 -31.74 -5.58 -9.97
N ALA A 27 -32.51 -4.96 -10.85
CA ALA A 27 -31.95 -4.11 -11.91
C ALA A 27 -31.35 -2.82 -11.35
N SER A 28 -32.01 -2.16 -10.40
CA SER A 28 -31.54 -0.95 -9.72
C SER A 28 -30.33 -1.28 -8.83
N ALA A 29 -30.39 -2.36 -8.04
CA ALA A 29 -29.28 -2.83 -7.22
C ALA A 29 -28.01 -3.02 -8.06
N LYS A 30 -28.10 -3.67 -9.22
CA LYS A 30 -26.96 -3.84 -10.14
C LYS A 30 -26.38 -2.50 -10.61
N LYS A 31 -27.21 -1.51 -10.92
CA LYS A 31 -26.75 -0.17 -11.34
C LYS A 31 -26.00 0.53 -10.20
N ILE A 32 -26.56 0.51 -8.99
CA ILE A 32 -25.95 1.11 -7.79
C ILE A 32 -24.58 0.48 -7.53
N ILE A 33 -24.50 -0.85 -7.54
CA ILE A 33 -23.24 -1.55 -7.30
C ILE A 33 -22.22 -1.23 -8.40
N ILE A 34 -22.59 -1.24 -9.68
CA ILE A 34 -21.69 -0.87 -10.79
C ILE A 34 -21.10 0.52 -10.59
N LYS A 35 -21.92 1.51 -10.20
CA LYS A 35 -21.51 2.89 -9.92
C LYS A 35 -20.46 2.93 -8.79
N ASN A 36 -20.66 2.15 -7.72
CA ASN A 36 -19.71 2.08 -6.61
C ASN A 36 -18.35 1.49 -6.98
N PHE A 37 -18.25 0.71 -8.08
CA PHE A 37 -16.99 0.14 -8.57
C PHE A 37 -16.30 0.97 -9.68
N GLU A 38 -16.78 2.16 -10.04
CA GLU A 38 -16.22 2.93 -11.17
C GLU A 38 -14.73 3.24 -11.03
N GLN A 39 -14.26 3.48 -9.81
CA GLN A 39 -12.85 3.75 -9.51
C GLN A 39 -11.99 2.47 -9.36
N HIS A 40 -12.63 1.29 -9.34
CA HIS A 40 -11.92 0.04 -9.16
C HIS A 40 -11.06 -0.31 -10.40
N PRO A 41 -9.79 -0.76 -10.23
CA PRO A 41 -8.90 -1.11 -11.34
C PRO A 41 -9.49 -2.14 -12.29
N PHE A 42 -10.24 -3.11 -11.77
CA PHE A 42 -10.90 -4.18 -12.55
C PHE A 42 -12.38 -3.89 -12.85
N TYR A 43 -12.78 -2.62 -12.93
CA TYR A 43 -14.17 -2.20 -13.15
C TYR A 43 -14.87 -2.95 -14.29
N LYS A 44 -14.21 -3.08 -15.47
CA LYS A 44 -14.79 -3.75 -16.64
C LYS A 44 -15.14 -5.22 -16.37
N GLN A 45 -14.27 -5.94 -15.65
CA GLN A 45 -14.46 -7.35 -15.29
C GLN A 45 -15.56 -7.49 -14.25
N ILE A 46 -15.53 -6.67 -13.20
CA ILE A 46 -16.52 -6.66 -12.11
C ILE A 46 -17.90 -6.29 -12.63
N SER A 47 -18.00 -5.27 -13.48
CA SER A 47 -19.26 -4.88 -14.14
C SER A 47 -19.87 -6.02 -14.94
N LYS A 48 -19.05 -6.83 -15.65
CA LYS A 48 -19.53 -8.04 -16.34
C LYS A 48 -20.05 -9.10 -15.35
N LEU A 49 -19.38 -9.26 -14.20
CA LEU A 49 -19.83 -10.19 -13.15
C LEU A 49 -21.16 -9.73 -12.56
N ILE A 50 -21.31 -8.45 -12.22
CA ILE A 50 -22.54 -7.88 -11.65
C ILE A 50 -23.75 -8.08 -12.60
N LYS A 51 -23.56 -7.82 -13.89
CA LYS A 51 -24.61 -8.01 -14.90
C LYS A 51 -25.13 -9.46 -14.95
N LYS A 52 -24.25 -10.44 -14.69
CA LYS A 52 -24.56 -11.88 -14.70
C LYS A 52 -25.15 -12.42 -13.39
N VAL A 53 -25.15 -11.63 -12.31
CA VAL A 53 -25.70 -12.08 -11.02
C VAL A 53 -27.20 -12.40 -11.18
N THR A 54 -27.55 -13.59 -10.75
CA THR A 54 -28.94 -14.01 -10.52
C THR A 54 -29.07 -14.33 -9.04
N LEU A 55 -30.12 -13.83 -8.40
CA LEU A 55 -30.42 -14.15 -7.01
C LEU A 55 -31.54 -15.20 -7.01
N LYS A 56 -31.27 -16.35 -6.40
CA LYS A 56 -32.29 -17.24 -5.86
C LYS A 56 -32.61 -16.74 -4.44
N LYS A 57 -33.68 -17.22 -3.80
CA LYS A 57 -33.97 -16.93 -2.38
C LYS A 57 -32.84 -17.48 -1.48
N GLU A 58 -31.69 -16.84 -1.45
CA GLU A 58 -30.54 -17.21 -0.62
C GLU A 58 -30.49 -16.30 0.60
N ASN A 59 -30.19 -16.88 1.75
CA ASN A 59 -30.02 -16.13 3.00
C ASN A 59 -28.71 -15.31 2.93
N LEU A 60 -28.78 -14.03 3.34
CA LEU A 60 -27.63 -13.11 3.34
C LEU A 60 -26.47 -13.63 4.21
N ASN A 61 -26.77 -14.25 5.36
CA ASN A 61 -25.74 -14.83 6.22
C ASN A 61 -24.98 -15.96 5.53
N ILE A 62 -25.66 -16.79 4.73
CA ILE A 62 -25.02 -17.87 3.96
C ILE A 62 -24.11 -17.26 2.88
N LEU A 63 -24.54 -16.20 2.21
CA LEU A 63 -23.72 -15.52 1.20
C LEU A 63 -22.47 -14.86 1.83
N ALA A 64 -22.64 -14.23 2.99
CA ALA A 64 -21.54 -13.63 3.73
C ALA A 64 -20.53 -14.70 4.20
N SER A 65 -21.00 -15.79 4.81
CA SER A 65 -20.17 -16.91 5.27
C SER A 65 -19.39 -17.56 4.13
N ASN A 66 -20.02 -17.76 2.98
CA ASN A 66 -19.34 -18.29 1.79
C ASN A 66 -18.24 -17.36 1.28
N CYS A 67 -18.48 -16.04 1.29
CA CYS A 67 -17.47 -15.07 0.89
C CYS A 67 -16.29 -15.05 1.87
N ILE A 68 -16.55 -15.10 3.17
CA ILE A 68 -15.54 -15.16 4.23
C ILE A 68 -14.70 -16.44 4.09
N SER A 69 -15.33 -17.60 3.92
CA SER A 69 -14.62 -18.87 3.73
C SER A 69 -13.66 -18.83 2.55
N ILE A 70 -14.10 -18.27 1.42
CA ILE A 70 -13.24 -18.09 0.24
C ILE A 70 -12.05 -17.16 0.56
N CYS A 71 -12.28 -16.06 1.27
CA CYS A 71 -11.19 -15.17 1.69
C CYS A 71 -10.21 -15.89 2.65
N GLU A 72 -10.71 -16.76 3.53
CA GLU A 72 -9.89 -17.55 4.46
C GLU A 72 -9.01 -18.57 3.71
N ASP A 73 -9.55 -19.24 2.70
CA ASP A 73 -8.81 -20.21 1.87
C ASP A 73 -7.63 -19.57 1.14
N PHE A 74 -7.78 -18.32 0.68
CA PHE A 74 -6.68 -17.57 0.04
C PHE A 74 -5.75 -16.87 1.03
N GLY A 75 -6.14 -16.77 2.30
CA GLY A 75 -5.36 -16.17 3.37
C GLY A 75 -5.32 -14.64 3.35
N PRO A 76 -4.46 -14.02 4.18
CA PRO A 76 -4.42 -12.57 4.39
C PRO A 76 -4.16 -11.77 3.12
N ASP A 77 -5.00 -10.75 2.84
CA ASP A 77 -4.83 -9.83 1.72
C ASP A 77 -5.39 -8.44 2.06
N ARG A 78 -4.60 -7.39 1.83
CA ARG A 78 -5.01 -6.00 2.08
C ARG A 78 -6.21 -5.59 1.22
N ASP A 79 -6.32 -6.12 0.02
CA ASP A 79 -7.42 -5.84 -0.89
C ASP A 79 -8.81 -6.24 -0.34
N TYR A 80 -8.87 -7.17 0.62
CA TYR A 80 -10.15 -7.49 1.28
C TYR A 80 -10.73 -6.31 2.06
N THR A 81 -9.90 -5.35 2.48
CA THR A 81 -10.38 -4.10 3.06
C THR A 81 -11.26 -3.32 2.09
N THR A 82 -10.96 -3.39 0.79
CA THR A 82 -11.81 -2.78 -0.26
C THR A 82 -13.21 -3.37 -0.26
N LEU A 83 -13.34 -4.68 -0.04
CA LEU A 83 -14.64 -5.36 0.02
C LEU A 83 -15.47 -4.84 1.19
N VAL A 84 -14.86 -4.67 2.37
CA VAL A 84 -15.51 -4.10 3.55
C VAL A 84 -15.96 -2.67 3.28
N LEU A 85 -15.06 -1.82 2.79
CA LEU A 85 -15.37 -0.41 2.49
C LEU A 85 -16.48 -0.26 1.45
N MET A 86 -16.53 -1.16 0.47
CA MET A 86 -17.60 -1.19 -0.52
C MET A 86 -18.95 -1.61 0.06
N LEU A 87 -18.99 -2.60 0.98
CA LEU A 87 -20.24 -2.96 1.67
C LEU A 87 -20.73 -1.80 2.54
N GLU A 88 -19.83 -1.13 3.28
CA GLU A 88 -20.17 0.05 4.09
C GLU A 88 -20.70 1.20 3.21
N LYS A 89 -20.12 1.39 2.02
CA LYS A 89 -20.55 2.42 1.07
C LYS A 89 -21.93 2.10 0.46
N ILE A 90 -22.15 0.84 0.09
CA ILE A 90 -23.46 0.38 -0.41
C ILE A 90 -24.54 0.58 0.63
N TYR A 91 -24.27 0.19 1.88
CA TYR A 91 -25.19 0.38 3.01
C TYR A 91 -25.57 1.85 3.24
N LYS A 92 -24.65 2.79 3.03
CA LYS A 92 -24.88 4.24 3.21
C LYS A 92 -25.50 4.92 1.98
N THR A 93 -25.85 4.17 0.93
CA THR A 93 -26.42 4.78 -0.29
C THR A 93 -27.86 5.22 -0.05
N GLU A 94 -28.15 6.50 -0.22
CA GLU A 94 -29.48 7.12 0.03
C GLU A 94 -30.62 6.53 -0.81
N GLU A 95 -30.30 5.89 -1.93
CA GLU A 95 -31.27 5.26 -2.85
C GLU A 95 -31.86 3.95 -2.29
N LEU A 96 -31.37 3.46 -1.14
CA LEU A 96 -31.80 2.20 -0.52
C LEU A 96 -32.75 2.47 0.66
N GLN A 97 -33.84 1.70 0.72
CA GLN A 97 -34.82 1.78 1.81
C GLN A 97 -34.33 0.97 3.03
N ASP A 98 -34.62 1.47 4.25
CA ASP A 98 -34.12 0.90 5.51
C ASP A 98 -34.92 -0.35 5.99
N ILE A 99 -35.29 -1.29 5.11
CA ILE A 99 -36.20 -2.39 5.43
C ILE A 99 -35.56 -3.44 6.39
N GLU A 100 -34.27 -3.71 6.29
CA GLU A 100 -33.56 -4.68 7.14
C GLU A 100 -32.25 -4.11 7.70
N LYS A 101 -32.26 -2.87 8.13
CA LYS A 101 -31.08 -2.09 8.51
C LYS A 101 -30.19 -2.79 9.53
N ASP A 102 -30.77 -3.28 10.61
CA ASP A 102 -30.00 -3.92 11.71
C ASP A 102 -29.39 -5.24 11.26
N THR A 103 -30.13 -6.03 10.48
CA THR A 103 -29.64 -7.30 9.94
C THR A 103 -28.46 -7.09 9.00
N VAL A 104 -28.57 -6.14 8.09
CA VAL A 104 -27.50 -5.82 7.13
C VAL A 104 -26.30 -5.22 7.85
N LEU A 105 -26.50 -4.34 8.82
CA LEU A 105 -25.42 -3.76 9.61
C LEU A 105 -24.64 -4.85 10.38
N ASN A 106 -25.35 -5.79 11.00
CA ASN A 106 -24.73 -6.92 11.70
C ASN A 106 -23.91 -7.81 10.74
N ILE A 107 -24.41 -8.06 9.53
CA ILE A 107 -23.68 -8.82 8.52
C ILE A 107 -22.39 -8.10 8.11
N ILE A 108 -22.45 -6.78 7.88
CA ILE A 108 -21.28 -5.98 7.51
C ILE A 108 -20.25 -5.95 8.66
N GLN A 109 -20.70 -5.78 9.90
CA GLN A 109 -19.83 -5.79 11.07
C GLN A 109 -19.15 -7.16 11.26
N ASN A 110 -19.92 -8.25 11.13
CA ASN A 110 -19.36 -9.60 11.17
C ASN A 110 -18.35 -9.84 10.04
N PHE A 111 -18.70 -9.46 8.81
CA PHE A 111 -17.80 -9.56 7.66
C PHE A 111 -16.49 -8.81 7.91
N LYS A 112 -16.59 -7.58 8.42
CA LYS A 112 -15.42 -6.75 8.79
C LYS A 112 -14.53 -7.44 9.83
N SER A 113 -15.12 -7.92 10.92
CA SER A 113 -14.36 -8.58 11.99
C SER A 113 -13.66 -9.85 11.50
N GLU A 114 -14.30 -10.63 10.64
CA GLU A 114 -13.70 -11.82 10.04
C GLU A 114 -12.56 -11.49 9.06
N ILE A 115 -12.71 -10.46 8.22
CA ILE A 115 -11.62 -9.97 7.37
C ILE A 115 -10.43 -9.48 8.22
N GLU A 116 -10.68 -8.75 9.31
CA GLU A 116 -9.62 -8.35 10.25
C GLU A 116 -8.94 -9.57 10.88
N ARG A 117 -9.70 -10.60 11.26
CA ARG A 117 -9.18 -11.87 11.78
C ARG A 117 -8.30 -12.60 10.75
N ILE A 118 -8.75 -12.70 9.50
CA ILE A 118 -7.98 -13.31 8.41
C ILE A 118 -6.67 -12.54 8.20
N ASN A 119 -6.76 -11.21 8.10
CA ASN A 119 -5.61 -10.35 7.89
C ASN A 119 -4.63 -10.33 9.06
N SER A 120 -5.08 -10.63 10.28
CA SER A 120 -4.19 -10.77 11.45
C SER A 120 -3.28 -12.00 11.40
N LYS A 121 -3.54 -12.95 10.49
CA LYS A 121 -2.77 -14.19 10.33
C LYS A 121 -1.54 -14.04 9.43
N ILE A 122 -1.12 -12.82 9.05
CA ILE A 122 0.10 -12.59 8.28
C ILE A 122 1.29 -13.20 9.02
N PRO A 123 2.03 -14.15 8.39
CA PRO A 123 3.18 -14.77 9.03
C PRO A 123 4.35 -13.77 9.17
N PRO A 124 5.23 -13.96 10.16
CA PRO A 124 6.47 -13.20 10.24
C PRO A 124 7.37 -13.51 9.04
N PRO A 125 8.36 -12.64 8.75
CA PRO A 125 9.39 -12.98 7.77
C PRO A 125 10.05 -14.31 8.10
N PRO A 126 10.30 -15.18 7.09
CA PRO A 126 11.02 -16.43 7.32
C PRO A 126 12.45 -16.15 7.84
N LEU A 127 12.99 -17.06 8.65
CA LEU A 127 14.30 -16.88 9.28
C LEU A 127 15.44 -16.68 8.24
N TYR A 128 15.36 -17.35 7.11
CA TYR A 128 16.34 -17.16 6.04
C TYR A 128 16.35 -15.74 5.49
N ASN A 129 15.19 -15.05 5.39
CA ASN A 129 15.14 -13.64 5.00
C ASN A 129 15.83 -12.75 6.04
N VAL A 130 15.65 -13.05 7.35
CA VAL A 130 16.31 -12.31 8.42
C VAL A 130 17.84 -12.43 8.29
N ILE A 131 18.35 -13.63 7.99
CA ILE A 131 19.78 -13.87 7.76
C ILE A 131 20.26 -13.13 6.50
N LEU A 132 19.46 -13.14 5.44
CA LEU A 132 19.76 -12.47 4.17
C LEU A 132 19.76 -10.94 4.27
N GLU A 133 19.29 -10.34 5.37
CA GLU A 133 19.46 -8.89 5.60
C GLU A 133 20.93 -8.46 5.64
N SER A 134 21.86 -9.39 5.93
CA SER A 134 23.32 -9.14 5.86
C SER A 134 23.80 -8.67 4.48
N ARG A 135 23.07 -9.01 3.40
CA ARG A 135 23.37 -8.54 2.03
C ARG A 135 23.22 -7.02 1.87
N ALA A 136 22.56 -6.34 2.81
CA ALA A 136 22.51 -4.88 2.83
C ALA A 136 23.91 -4.26 2.76
N VAL A 137 24.91 -4.87 3.37
CA VAL A 137 26.30 -4.41 3.32
C VAL A 137 26.81 -4.40 1.86
N VAL A 138 26.50 -5.44 1.10
CA VAL A 138 26.86 -5.54 -0.33
C VAL A 138 26.06 -4.52 -1.15
N GLU A 139 24.76 -4.37 -0.89
CA GLU A 139 23.91 -3.41 -1.59
C GLU A 139 24.40 -1.97 -1.37
N TRP A 140 24.74 -1.59 -0.13
CA TRP A 140 25.31 -0.28 0.17
C TRP A 140 26.70 -0.07 -0.46
N SER A 141 27.56 -1.08 -0.43
CA SER A 141 28.90 -1.01 -0.99
C SER A 141 28.85 -0.92 -2.53
N SER A 142 28.03 -1.77 -3.16
CA SER A 142 27.89 -1.79 -4.61
C SER A 142 27.31 -0.47 -5.16
N MET A 143 26.48 0.24 -4.39
CA MET A 143 25.89 1.51 -4.83
C MET A 143 26.95 2.57 -5.16
N PHE A 144 28.09 2.60 -4.47
CA PHE A 144 29.16 3.55 -4.79
C PHE A 144 29.69 3.38 -6.22
N TRP A 145 29.74 2.13 -6.70
CA TRP A 145 30.24 1.80 -8.03
C TRP A 145 29.15 1.83 -9.10
N MET A 146 27.92 1.39 -8.74
CA MET A 146 26.78 1.32 -9.67
C MET A 146 26.10 2.65 -9.90
N TYR A 147 26.18 3.57 -8.94
CA TYR A 147 25.44 4.85 -8.99
C TYR A 147 25.63 5.65 -10.30
N PRO A 148 26.84 5.74 -10.90
CA PRO A 148 27.02 6.46 -12.18
C PRO A 148 26.25 5.85 -13.34
N PHE A 149 25.98 4.53 -13.29
CA PHE A 149 25.34 3.77 -14.37
C PHE A 149 23.81 3.69 -14.22
N ILE A 150 23.26 4.18 -13.12
CA ILE A 150 21.80 4.22 -12.95
C ILE A 150 21.22 5.21 -13.97
N PRO A 151 20.23 4.79 -14.81
CA PRO A 151 19.59 5.67 -15.77
C PRO A 151 19.03 6.93 -15.10
N LYS A 152 19.25 8.10 -15.70
CA LYS A 152 18.81 9.39 -15.17
C LYS A 152 17.86 10.06 -16.16
N HIS A 153 16.58 9.72 -16.03
CA HIS A 153 15.53 10.40 -16.81
C HIS A 153 15.22 11.73 -16.14
N LYS A 154 15.57 12.83 -16.81
CA LYS A 154 15.30 14.18 -16.28
C LYS A 154 13.80 14.38 -16.15
N SER A 155 13.35 14.64 -14.92
CA SER A 155 11.98 15.06 -14.66
C SER A 155 11.74 16.47 -15.19
N LYS A 156 10.60 16.68 -15.83
CA LYS A 156 10.09 18.02 -16.11
C LYS A 156 9.49 18.68 -14.86
N ASN A 157 9.26 17.88 -13.84
CA ASN A 157 8.63 18.28 -12.60
C ASN A 157 9.69 18.58 -11.52
N LYS A 158 9.68 19.84 -11.04
CA LYS A 158 10.56 20.29 -9.96
C LYS A 158 9.86 20.27 -8.59
N LYS A 159 8.70 19.62 -8.48
CA LYS A 159 7.91 19.60 -7.23
C LYS A 159 8.75 19.17 -6.03
N PRO A 160 8.46 19.73 -4.87
CA PRO A 160 9.20 19.42 -3.66
C PRO A 160 8.92 17.99 -3.18
N VAL A 161 9.97 17.33 -2.67
CA VAL A 161 9.91 15.97 -2.14
C VAL A 161 10.51 15.97 -0.74
N LEU A 162 9.72 15.61 0.27
CA LEU A 162 10.16 15.43 1.64
C LEU A 162 10.47 13.95 1.90
N LEU A 163 11.71 13.63 2.30
CA LEU A 163 12.15 12.28 2.58
C LEU A 163 12.27 12.02 4.08
N MET A 164 11.70 10.91 4.54
CA MET A 164 11.68 10.49 5.94
C MET A 164 12.47 9.19 6.12
N PRO A 165 13.48 9.17 7.03
CA PRO A 165 14.38 8.03 7.21
C PRO A 165 13.71 6.85 7.94
N PRO A 166 14.30 5.63 7.84
CA PRO A 166 13.81 4.44 8.55
C PRO A 166 14.01 4.58 10.07
N TYR A 167 13.40 3.66 10.82
CA TYR A 167 13.65 3.51 12.26
C TYR A 167 15.15 3.33 12.54
N LEU A 168 15.67 3.99 13.55
CA LEU A 168 17.09 4.13 13.91
C LEU A 168 17.96 4.78 12.82
N GLY A 169 17.40 5.16 11.69
CA GLY A 169 18.09 5.90 10.64
C GLY A 169 17.96 7.42 10.82
N SER A 170 18.80 8.13 10.09
CA SER A 170 18.78 9.60 9.98
C SER A 170 18.78 10.00 8.50
N ASP A 171 18.94 11.28 8.22
CA ASP A 171 19.04 11.78 6.84
C ASP A 171 20.15 11.12 6.01
N SER A 172 21.18 10.57 6.66
CA SER A 172 22.24 9.83 5.98
C SER A 172 21.71 8.56 5.32
N SER A 173 20.69 7.90 5.90
CA SER A 173 20.07 6.69 5.36
C SER A 173 19.39 6.94 4.01
N THR A 174 18.81 8.12 3.80
CA THR A 174 18.13 8.48 2.54
C THR A 174 19.02 9.21 1.54
N ARG A 175 20.34 9.29 1.79
CA ARG A 175 21.28 10.09 0.99
C ARG A 175 21.31 9.72 -0.50
N PHE A 176 21.29 8.41 -0.84
CA PHE A 176 21.34 7.98 -2.23
C PHE A 176 20.02 8.30 -2.94
N VAL A 177 18.88 8.07 -2.29
CA VAL A 177 17.56 8.43 -2.85
C VAL A 177 17.53 9.95 -3.11
N ARG A 178 17.90 10.80 -2.13
CA ARG A 178 17.94 12.24 -2.32
C ARG A 178 18.92 12.69 -3.42
N LYS A 179 20.15 12.12 -3.43
CA LYS A 179 21.16 12.44 -4.44
C LYS A 179 20.64 12.10 -5.84
N TYR A 180 20.01 10.92 -5.98
CA TYR A 180 19.44 10.49 -7.25
C TYR A 180 18.31 11.41 -7.69
N LEU A 181 17.33 11.67 -6.84
CA LEU A 181 16.20 12.57 -7.15
C LEU A 181 16.67 13.97 -7.54
N LYS A 182 17.67 14.53 -6.84
CA LYS A 182 18.30 15.80 -7.25
C LYS A 182 18.94 15.72 -8.63
N SER A 183 19.62 14.61 -8.95
CA SER A 183 20.29 14.44 -10.25
C SER A 183 19.32 14.33 -11.42
N VAL A 184 18.07 13.92 -11.18
CA VAL A 184 16.99 13.86 -12.16
C VAL A 184 16.03 15.06 -12.11
N GLY A 185 16.29 16.06 -11.26
CA GLY A 185 15.65 17.39 -11.31
C GLY A 185 14.65 17.70 -10.21
N PHE A 186 14.42 16.82 -9.22
CA PHE A 186 13.52 17.11 -8.09
C PHE A 186 14.16 17.99 -7.03
N THR A 187 13.37 18.83 -6.36
CA THR A 187 13.79 19.58 -5.17
C THR A 187 13.54 18.72 -3.93
N THR A 188 14.61 18.23 -3.30
CA THR A 188 14.49 17.31 -2.17
C THR A 188 14.76 17.96 -0.83
N TYR A 189 13.95 17.64 0.16
CA TYR A 189 14.05 18.07 1.54
C TYR A 189 14.40 16.91 2.46
N LYS A 190 15.19 17.21 3.48
CA LYS A 190 15.54 16.27 4.55
C LYS A 190 14.45 16.29 5.62
N TRP A 191 14.46 15.26 6.43
CA TRP A 191 13.62 15.19 7.62
C TRP A 191 14.09 16.15 8.75
N ASP A 192 15.41 16.35 8.93
CA ASP A 192 16.09 17.26 9.88
C ASP A 192 15.73 17.09 11.37
N LEU A 193 15.20 15.92 11.77
CA LEU A 193 14.85 15.61 13.17
C LEU A 193 15.79 14.59 13.83
N GLY A 194 17.00 14.40 13.27
CA GLY A 194 17.99 13.47 13.80
C GLY A 194 17.65 12.00 13.55
N ILE A 195 17.80 11.14 14.58
CA ILE A 195 17.53 9.72 14.49
C ILE A 195 16.02 9.46 14.64
N ASN A 196 15.47 8.71 13.70
CA ASN A 196 14.05 8.33 13.73
C ASN A 196 13.78 7.23 14.78
N MET A 197 13.21 7.60 15.90
CA MET A 197 12.79 6.71 16.97
C MET A 197 11.29 6.35 16.90
N ILE A 198 10.61 6.65 15.82
CA ILE A 198 9.14 6.52 15.66
C ILE A 198 8.40 7.15 16.85
N ASN A 199 8.77 8.36 17.19
CA ASN A 199 8.13 9.11 18.27
C ASN A 199 7.01 10.00 17.73
N SER A 200 5.79 9.84 18.25
CA SER A 200 4.64 10.68 17.86
C SER A 200 4.87 12.19 18.04
N LYS A 201 5.76 12.59 18.92
CA LYS A 201 6.19 14.00 19.09
C LYS A 201 6.89 14.59 17.85
N SER A 202 7.33 13.73 16.91
CA SER A 202 7.89 14.18 15.63
C SER A 202 6.82 14.63 14.63
N ILE A 203 5.56 14.18 14.80
CA ILE A 203 4.48 14.50 13.85
C ILE A 203 4.20 16.00 13.75
N PRO A 204 4.00 16.76 14.84
CA PRO A 204 3.79 18.22 14.74
C PRO A 204 4.93 18.92 13.99
N LYS A 205 6.19 18.56 14.27
CA LYS A 205 7.36 19.15 13.60
C LYS A 205 7.43 18.83 12.12
N LEU A 206 6.95 17.63 11.73
CA LEU A 206 6.88 17.23 10.31
C LEU A 206 5.73 17.93 9.58
N VAL A 207 4.63 18.21 10.27
CA VAL A 207 3.53 19.02 9.73
C VAL A 207 4.00 20.46 9.51
N GLU A 208 4.65 21.06 10.49
CA GLU A 208 5.26 22.39 10.37
C GLU A 208 6.23 22.45 9.17
N LYS A 209 7.10 21.45 9.03
CA LYS A 209 8.01 21.34 7.89
C LYS A 209 7.29 21.16 6.55
N LEU A 210 6.21 20.40 6.51
CA LEU A 210 5.38 20.28 5.32
C LEU A 210 4.80 21.66 4.93
N GLU A 211 4.31 22.39 5.91
CA GLU A 211 3.76 23.75 5.71
C GLU A 211 4.81 24.73 5.20
N GLU A 212 5.99 24.76 5.81
CA GLU A 212 7.13 25.59 5.34
C GLU A 212 7.49 25.30 3.86
N ILE A 213 7.54 24.00 3.48
CA ILE A 213 7.86 23.60 2.12
C ILE A 213 6.73 24.00 1.17
N TYR A 214 5.47 23.77 1.57
CA TYR A 214 4.30 24.12 0.78
C TYR A 214 4.23 25.63 0.53
N GLU A 215 4.40 26.45 1.56
CA GLU A 215 4.40 27.93 1.47
C GLU A 215 5.54 28.44 0.59
N LYS A 216 6.72 27.84 0.69
CA LYS A 216 7.88 28.22 -0.13
C LYS A 216 7.68 27.94 -1.63
N HIS A 217 7.03 26.84 -1.97
CA HIS A 217 6.87 26.40 -3.36
C HIS A 217 5.51 26.76 -3.96
N GLN A 218 4.51 27.05 -3.12
CA GLN A 218 3.10 27.18 -3.51
C GLN A 218 2.59 25.96 -4.32
N GLU A 219 3.16 24.79 -4.05
CA GLU A 219 2.88 23.52 -4.70
C GLU A 219 2.81 22.40 -3.67
N LYS A 220 1.95 21.39 -3.93
CA LYS A 220 1.86 20.20 -3.07
C LYS A 220 3.19 19.47 -3.00
N VAL A 221 3.45 18.86 -1.83
CA VAL A 221 4.70 18.18 -1.49
C VAL A 221 4.52 16.67 -1.64
N SER A 222 5.40 16.01 -2.40
CA SER A 222 5.46 14.55 -2.43
C SER A 222 6.16 14.03 -1.17
N LEU A 223 5.57 13.04 -0.51
CA LEU A 223 6.14 12.41 0.68
C LEU A 223 6.77 11.07 0.31
N VAL A 224 8.02 10.86 0.68
CA VAL A 224 8.75 9.60 0.51
C VAL A 224 9.21 9.11 1.87
N GLY A 225 8.69 7.97 2.34
CA GLY A 225 9.04 7.42 3.64
C GLY A 225 9.62 6.01 3.54
N TRP A 226 10.78 5.77 4.17
CA TRP A 226 11.37 4.45 4.24
C TRP A 226 11.09 3.81 5.60
N SER A 227 10.56 2.56 5.61
CA SER A 227 10.29 1.80 6.83
C SER A 227 9.46 2.63 7.84
N GLY A 228 10.01 2.90 9.04
CA GLY A 228 9.39 3.77 10.03
C GLY A 228 9.08 5.20 9.55
N GLY A 229 9.82 5.70 8.54
CA GLY A 229 9.53 6.99 7.91
C GLY A 229 8.24 7.00 7.10
N GLY A 230 7.88 5.85 6.49
CA GLY A 230 6.62 5.71 5.76
C GLY A 230 5.39 5.72 6.67
N ILE A 231 5.55 5.31 7.94
CA ILE A 231 4.48 5.44 8.95
C ILE A 231 4.12 6.92 9.14
N PHE A 232 5.12 7.79 9.32
CA PHE A 232 4.89 9.23 9.45
C PHE A 232 4.35 9.85 8.17
N ALA A 233 4.94 9.49 7.02
CA ALA A 233 4.49 9.97 5.72
C ALA A 233 3.00 9.66 5.49
N LYS A 234 2.54 8.45 5.83
CA LYS A 234 1.14 8.06 5.68
C LYS A 234 0.21 8.84 6.61
N ILE A 235 0.59 9.02 7.87
CA ILE A 235 -0.19 9.81 8.84
C ILE A 235 -0.32 11.26 8.38
N ILE A 236 0.77 11.86 7.89
CA ILE A 236 0.75 13.23 7.38
C ILE A 236 -0.12 13.33 6.13
N ALA A 237 -0.05 12.36 5.23
CA ALA A 237 -0.90 12.32 4.04
C ALA A 237 -2.40 12.15 4.39
N ASN A 238 -2.74 11.43 5.47
CA ASN A 238 -4.11 11.34 5.97
C ASN A 238 -4.61 12.67 6.53
N ARG A 239 -3.75 13.39 7.27
CA ARG A 239 -4.13 14.64 7.93
C ARG A 239 -4.16 15.85 7.01
N HIS A 240 -3.28 15.88 6.00
CA HIS A 240 -3.06 17.04 5.12
C HIS A 240 -3.10 16.66 3.63
N PRO A 241 -4.17 15.99 3.12
CA PRO A 241 -4.26 15.59 1.71
C PRO A 241 -4.34 16.79 0.76
N ASP A 242 -4.69 17.96 1.27
CA ASP A 242 -4.71 19.24 0.56
C ASP A 242 -3.29 19.77 0.24
N LYS A 243 -2.28 19.46 1.07
CA LYS A 243 -0.89 19.88 0.91
C LYS A 243 0.02 18.78 0.36
N VAL A 244 -0.45 17.52 0.35
CA VAL A 244 0.32 16.36 -0.13
C VAL A 244 -0.05 16.02 -1.57
N GLU A 245 0.95 15.93 -2.44
CA GLU A 245 0.78 15.54 -3.84
C GLU A 245 0.57 14.04 -3.99
N GLN A 246 1.43 13.25 -3.35
CA GLN A 246 1.41 11.80 -3.36
C GLN A 246 2.22 11.22 -2.20
N LEU A 247 1.95 9.97 -1.87
CA LEU A 247 2.66 9.19 -0.86
C LEU A 247 3.44 8.06 -1.55
N ILE A 248 4.74 7.97 -1.27
CA ILE A 248 5.58 6.84 -1.66
C ILE A 248 6.16 6.21 -0.41
N THR A 249 5.95 4.92 -0.21
CA THR A 249 6.51 4.17 0.91
C THR A 249 7.51 3.13 0.42
N ILE A 250 8.59 2.93 1.16
CA ILE A 250 9.68 1.99 0.85
C ILE A 250 9.78 1.03 2.02
N GLY A 251 9.38 -0.24 1.85
CA GLY A 251 9.42 -1.27 2.90
C GLY A 251 8.73 -0.83 4.21
N SER A 252 7.64 -0.08 4.12
CA SER A 252 6.99 0.50 5.29
C SER A 252 5.75 -0.28 5.70
N PRO A 253 5.57 -0.63 6.98
CA PRO A 253 4.37 -1.30 7.44
C PRO A 253 3.20 -0.29 7.48
N VAL A 254 2.42 -0.24 6.40
CA VAL A 254 1.33 0.71 6.22
C VAL A 254 -0.01 0.22 6.76
N TRP A 255 -0.12 -1.07 7.13
CA TRP A 255 -1.29 -1.67 7.76
C TRP A 255 -0.94 -2.90 8.60
N GLY A 256 -1.89 -3.34 9.43
CA GLY A 256 -1.75 -4.54 10.25
C GLY A 256 -0.71 -4.43 11.38
N LEU A 257 -0.31 -3.22 11.75
CA LEU A 257 0.74 -2.97 12.77
C LEU A 257 0.38 -3.59 14.12
N LYS A 258 -0.91 -3.55 14.50
CA LYS A 258 -1.41 -4.09 15.78
C LYS A 258 -1.11 -5.57 15.97
N ASN A 259 -1.17 -6.35 14.89
CA ASN A 259 -0.99 -7.81 14.90
C ASN A 259 0.29 -8.26 14.21
N MET A 260 1.14 -7.32 13.79
CA MET A 260 2.35 -7.63 13.05
C MET A 260 3.36 -8.40 13.88
N LYS A 261 3.74 -9.59 13.39
CA LYS A 261 4.78 -10.43 13.97
C LYS A 261 6.09 -10.18 13.20
N ALA A 262 6.90 -9.25 13.68
CA ALA A 262 8.13 -8.86 12.99
C ALA A 262 9.29 -8.66 13.99
N PRO A 263 10.53 -9.00 13.61
CA PRO A 263 11.71 -8.76 14.47
C PRO A 263 11.85 -7.29 14.89
N VAL A 264 11.57 -6.36 13.98
CA VAL A 264 11.64 -4.91 14.27
C VAL A 264 10.65 -4.47 15.33
N ILE A 265 9.45 -5.08 15.40
CA ILE A 265 8.46 -4.77 16.44
C ILE A 265 8.97 -5.19 17.81
N ARG A 266 9.55 -6.39 17.92
CA ARG A 266 10.15 -6.86 19.18
C ARG A 266 11.26 -5.93 19.66
N SER A 267 12.12 -5.45 18.76
CA SER A 267 13.17 -4.48 19.11
C SER A 267 12.61 -3.15 19.56
N LEU A 268 11.55 -2.65 18.92
CA LEU A 268 10.84 -1.44 19.32
C LEU A 268 10.20 -1.57 20.71
N GLU A 269 9.52 -2.70 20.96
CA GLU A 269 8.90 -2.99 22.26
C GLU A 269 9.94 -3.12 23.37
N PHE A 270 11.06 -3.80 23.09
CA PHE A 270 12.18 -3.95 24.02
C PHE A 270 12.80 -2.59 24.38
N LEU A 271 13.12 -1.75 23.39
CA LEU A 271 13.73 -0.44 23.61
C LEU A 271 12.81 0.56 24.31
N ARG A 272 11.49 0.39 24.16
CA ARG A 272 10.49 1.27 24.79
C ARG A 272 9.94 0.76 26.10
N GLY A 273 10.26 -0.48 26.49
CA GLY A 273 9.76 -1.12 27.74
C GLY A 273 8.24 -1.28 27.79
N ARG A 274 7.53 -1.25 26.64
CA ARG A 274 6.07 -1.39 26.57
C ARG A 274 5.63 -1.99 25.24
N ARG A 275 4.56 -2.79 25.26
CA ARG A 275 3.94 -3.33 24.07
C ARG A 275 3.30 -2.22 23.22
N LEU A 276 3.48 -2.27 21.91
CA LEU A 276 2.88 -1.31 20.95
C LEU A 276 1.35 -1.28 21.05
N LYS A 277 0.74 -2.42 21.36
CA LYS A 277 -0.72 -2.58 21.53
C LYS A 277 -1.34 -1.68 22.61
N GLU A 278 -0.60 -1.37 23.66
CA GLU A 278 -1.17 -0.72 24.86
C GLU A 278 -1.21 0.81 24.76
N ARG A 279 -0.62 1.40 23.72
CA ARG A 279 -0.32 2.83 23.77
C ARG A 279 -1.02 3.75 22.80
N ASN A 280 -1.56 3.28 21.67
CA ASN A 280 -2.10 4.22 20.71
C ASN A 280 -3.03 3.59 19.67
N GLU A 281 -4.20 3.12 20.12
CA GLU A 281 -5.23 2.62 19.20
C GLU A 281 -5.63 3.67 18.15
N LYS A 282 -5.68 4.96 18.55
CA LYS A 282 -5.96 6.06 17.65
C LYS A 282 -4.89 6.17 16.54
N PHE A 283 -3.61 6.07 16.90
CA PHE A 283 -2.49 6.13 15.95
C PHE A 283 -2.50 4.93 14.98
N ILE A 284 -2.77 3.73 15.50
CA ILE A 284 -2.86 2.52 14.66
C ILE A 284 -4.06 2.63 13.72
N LYS A 285 -5.21 3.06 14.21
CA LYS A 285 -6.40 3.26 13.40
C LYS A 285 -6.16 4.28 12.28
N GLU A 286 -5.54 5.41 12.59
CA GLU A 286 -5.18 6.43 11.63
C GLU A 286 -4.17 5.91 10.59
N LEU A 287 -3.21 5.08 10.99
CA LEU A 287 -2.27 4.44 10.06
C LEU A 287 -2.96 3.47 9.10
N GLU A 288 -4.02 2.81 9.53
CA GLU A 288 -4.77 1.87 8.70
C GLU A 288 -5.72 2.55 7.70
N GLU A 289 -6.03 3.83 7.90
CA GLU A 289 -6.80 4.62 6.94
C GLU A 289 -6.00 4.82 5.64
N ILE A 290 -6.71 4.82 4.50
CA ILE A 290 -6.11 5.01 3.18
C ILE A 290 -6.11 6.50 2.85
N PRO A 291 -4.96 7.18 2.74
CA PRO A 291 -4.89 8.59 2.40
C PRO A 291 -5.58 8.92 1.07
N ASN A 292 -6.27 10.06 1.01
CA ASN A 292 -6.92 10.52 -0.21
C ASN A 292 -5.93 11.23 -1.16
N VAL A 293 -4.80 10.59 -1.42
CA VAL A 293 -3.75 11.02 -2.36
C VAL A 293 -3.26 9.80 -3.13
N PRO A 294 -2.62 9.94 -4.30
CA PRO A 294 -1.98 8.84 -5.00
C PRO A 294 -0.95 8.14 -4.12
N ILE A 295 -0.91 6.80 -4.15
CA ILE A 295 -0.04 6.00 -3.28
C ILE A 295 0.80 5.04 -4.12
N THR A 296 2.11 4.97 -3.83
CA THR A 296 2.99 3.93 -4.33
C THR A 296 3.70 3.26 -3.16
N CYS A 297 3.41 1.97 -2.95
CA CYS A 297 4.09 1.14 -1.96
C CYS A 297 5.16 0.31 -2.66
N ILE A 298 6.43 0.51 -2.29
CA ILE A 298 7.57 -0.27 -2.78
C ILE A 298 7.91 -1.30 -1.71
N TYR A 299 7.91 -2.58 -2.08
CA TYR A 299 8.15 -3.67 -1.15
C TYR A 299 9.04 -4.75 -1.76
N THR A 300 9.58 -5.64 -0.92
CA THR A 300 10.30 -6.85 -1.36
C THR A 300 9.79 -8.06 -0.62
N LYS A 301 9.57 -9.17 -1.33
CA LYS A 301 9.18 -10.45 -0.72
C LYS A 301 10.29 -11.06 0.12
N THR A 302 11.53 -10.61 -0.08
CA THR A 302 12.70 -11.05 0.68
C THR A 302 13.06 -10.10 1.84
N ASP A 303 12.13 -9.27 2.29
CA ASP A 303 12.25 -8.46 3.50
C ASP A 303 12.35 -9.38 4.74
N GLY A 304 13.44 -9.23 5.51
CA GLY A 304 13.67 -10.00 6.73
C GLY A 304 13.16 -9.30 8.00
N LEU A 305 12.74 -8.05 7.93
CA LEU A 305 12.36 -7.26 9.09
C LEU A 305 10.86 -7.01 9.18
N ILE A 306 10.20 -6.81 8.04
CA ILE A 306 8.77 -6.51 7.94
C ILE A 306 8.11 -7.57 7.04
N PRO A 307 7.01 -8.19 7.44
CA PRO A 307 6.27 -9.05 6.51
C PRO A 307 5.83 -8.22 5.30
N TRP A 308 6.23 -8.62 4.11
CA TRP A 308 6.03 -7.84 2.89
C TRP A 308 4.55 -7.49 2.62
N LYS A 309 3.62 -8.35 3.04
CA LYS A 309 2.18 -8.07 2.93
C LYS A 309 1.76 -6.83 3.74
N ASN A 310 2.40 -6.56 4.87
CA ASN A 310 2.14 -5.35 5.65
C ASN A 310 2.66 -4.07 4.99
N CYS A 311 3.53 -4.20 3.97
CA CYS A 311 4.08 -3.06 3.21
C CYS A 311 3.21 -2.66 2.01
N MET A 312 2.09 -3.33 1.77
CA MET A 312 1.20 -3.09 0.64
C MET A 312 -0.04 -2.32 1.06
N GLU A 313 -0.56 -1.47 0.18
CA GLU A 313 -1.86 -0.83 0.35
C GLU A 313 -2.93 -1.54 -0.51
N ALA A 314 -4.21 -1.32 -0.23
CA ALA A 314 -5.33 -1.90 -0.97
C ALA A 314 -5.38 -1.35 -2.41
N GLU A 315 -4.68 -1.98 -3.34
CA GLU A 315 -4.53 -1.55 -4.73
C GLU A 315 -5.86 -1.53 -5.48
N THR A 316 -6.79 -2.38 -5.07
CA THR A 316 -8.11 -2.45 -5.68
C THR A 316 -9.07 -1.36 -5.18
N TYR A 317 -8.70 -0.58 -4.15
CA TYR A 317 -9.53 0.51 -3.63
C TYR A 317 -9.62 1.68 -4.62
N ARG A 318 -8.47 2.10 -5.21
CA ARG A 318 -8.39 3.18 -6.19
C ARG A 318 -7.31 2.88 -7.25
N LYS A 319 -7.50 3.40 -8.46
CA LYS A 319 -6.57 3.22 -9.58
C LYS A 319 -5.21 3.89 -9.39
N ASP A 320 -5.12 4.86 -8.51
CA ASP A 320 -3.91 5.62 -8.18
C ASP A 320 -3.12 5.01 -7.00
N ILE A 321 -3.50 3.82 -6.54
CA ILE A 321 -2.74 3.01 -5.59
C ILE A 321 -1.97 1.95 -6.36
N LYS A 322 -0.66 1.82 -6.10
CA LYS A 322 0.24 0.86 -6.74
C LYS A 322 1.13 0.19 -5.71
N ASN A 323 1.24 -1.13 -5.80
CA ASN A 323 2.21 -1.92 -5.04
C ASN A 323 3.28 -2.43 -6.00
N ILE A 324 4.53 -2.04 -5.80
CA ILE A 324 5.64 -2.35 -6.70
C ILE A 324 6.65 -3.21 -5.96
N GLU A 325 6.81 -4.44 -6.43
CA GLU A 325 7.82 -5.36 -5.93
C GLU A 325 9.19 -5.03 -6.51
N VAL A 326 10.21 -5.03 -5.65
CA VAL A 326 11.62 -4.86 -6.02
C VAL A 326 12.46 -5.99 -5.45
N PHE A 327 13.63 -6.24 -6.03
CA PHE A 327 14.61 -7.10 -5.42
C PHE A 327 15.44 -6.32 -4.39
N GLY A 328 15.76 -6.94 -3.26
CA GLY A 328 16.62 -6.34 -2.26
C GLY A 328 16.32 -6.78 -0.83
N SER A 329 17.17 -6.37 0.11
CA SER A 329 16.93 -6.49 1.54
C SER A 329 16.18 -5.27 2.08
N HIS A 330 15.53 -5.38 3.23
CA HIS A 330 14.90 -4.24 3.90
C HIS A 330 15.91 -3.12 4.19
N CYS A 331 17.05 -3.49 4.79
CA CYS A 331 18.11 -2.55 5.16
C CYS A 331 18.90 -1.98 3.96
N GLY A 332 18.81 -2.61 2.80
CA GLY A 332 19.48 -2.17 1.56
C GLY A 332 18.64 -1.27 0.67
N MET A 333 17.32 -1.15 0.90
CA MET A 333 16.42 -0.39 0.02
C MET A 333 16.85 1.06 -0.20
N GLY A 334 17.48 1.70 0.80
CA GLY A 334 18.01 3.07 0.67
C GLY A 334 19.20 3.21 -0.28
N ALA A 335 19.82 2.08 -0.66
CA ALA A 335 20.95 1.98 -1.57
C ALA A 335 20.70 0.97 -2.71
N ASN A 336 19.45 0.88 -3.17
CA ASN A 336 19.02 -0.04 -4.20
C ASN A 336 18.64 0.72 -5.48
N ALA A 337 19.30 0.40 -6.61
CA ALA A 337 19.11 1.08 -7.88
C ALA A 337 17.65 1.00 -8.37
N THR A 338 17.01 -0.16 -8.22
CA THR A 338 15.60 -0.35 -8.61
C THR A 338 14.66 0.52 -7.76
N VAL A 339 14.95 0.65 -6.45
CA VAL A 339 14.19 1.55 -5.57
C VAL A 339 14.34 3.00 -6.01
N LEU A 340 15.57 3.44 -6.34
CA LEU A 340 15.82 4.81 -6.79
C LEU A 340 15.02 5.13 -8.07
N LEU A 341 15.07 4.21 -9.05
CA LEU A 341 14.30 4.31 -10.30
C LEU A 341 12.80 4.32 -10.03
N THR A 342 12.31 3.39 -9.19
CA THR A 342 10.87 3.28 -8.88
C THR A 342 10.33 4.54 -8.23
N VAL A 343 11.08 5.12 -7.26
CA VAL A 343 10.69 6.37 -6.62
C VAL A 343 10.61 7.52 -7.65
N ALA A 344 11.63 7.66 -8.52
CA ALA A 344 11.61 8.71 -9.53
C ALA A 344 10.48 8.52 -10.56
N ASN A 345 10.23 7.29 -10.98
CA ASN A 345 9.15 6.97 -11.91
C ASN A 345 7.77 7.23 -11.28
N ALA A 346 7.57 6.87 -10.00
CA ALA A 346 6.34 7.17 -9.27
C ALA A 346 6.11 8.69 -9.14
N LEU A 347 7.15 9.47 -8.84
CA LEU A 347 7.08 10.93 -8.78
C LEU A 347 6.71 11.57 -10.13
N ASN A 348 7.04 10.93 -11.25
CA ASN A 348 6.73 11.39 -12.60
C ASN A 348 5.39 10.88 -13.15
N ALA A 349 4.85 9.78 -12.62
CA ALA A 349 3.69 9.08 -13.21
C ALA A 349 2.41 9.92 -13.27
N ASN A 350 2.26 10.93 -12.42
CA ASN A 350 1.10 11.84 -12.42
C ASN A 350 1.17 12.91 -13.54
N LEU A 351 2.24 12.93 -14.34
CA LEU A 351 2.48 13.94 -15.35
C LEU A 351 2.43 13.42 -16.80
N GLU A 352 2.48 12.11 -16.97
CA GLU A 352 2.47 11.49 -18.29
C GLU A 352 1.21 10.64 -18.47
N GLN A 353 0.24 11.18 -19.22
CA GLN A 353 -0.70 10.35 -19.96
C GLN A 353 0.10 9.37 -20.83
N GLU A 354 -0.29 8.09 -20.82
CA GLU A 354 0.26 6.95 -21.57
C GLU A 354 0.99 7.31 -22.89
N LYS A 355 2.25 7.68 -22.79
CA LYS A 355 3.14 7.65 -23.94
C LYS A 355 3.77 6.27 -24.04
N SER A 356 3.88 5.73 -25.24
CA SER A 356 4.54 4.46 -25.49
C SER A 356 5.91 4.44 -24.82
N LYS A 357 6.17 3.42 -23.99
CA LYS A 357 7.45 3.24 -23.30
C LYS A 357 8.60 3.27 -24.27
N THR A 358 9.60 4.08 -24.00
CA THR A 358 10.86 4.09 -24.76
C THR A 358 11.58 2.74 -24.64
N ILE A 359 12.55 2.45 -25.53
CA ILE A 359 13.36 1.23 -25.45
C ILE A 359 14.06 1.10 -24.09
N ILE A 360 14.51 2.22 -23.51
CA ILE A 360 15.18 2.27 -22.19
C ILE A 360 14.20 1.90 -21.09
N GLU A 361 12.97 2.43 -21.08
CA GLU A 361 11.92 2.07 -20.12
C GLU A 361 11.50 0.61 -20.23
N LYS A 362 11.57 0.01 -21.42
CA LYS A 362 11.34 -1.43 -21.62
C LYS A 362 12.50 -2.27 -21.05
N LEU A 363 13.75 -1.82 -21.18
CA LEU A 363 14.92 -2.47 -20.61
C LEU A 363 14.91 -2.39 -19.06
N GLU A 364 14.41 -1.30 -18.50
CA GLU A 364 14.27 -1.15 -17.04
C GLU A 364 13.31 -2.18 -16.42
N THR A 365 12.35 -2.71 -17.20
CA THR A 365 11.42 -3.73 -16.68
C THR A 365 12.13 -5.02 -16.22
N VAL A 366 13.32 -5.32 -16.75
CA VAL A 366 14.16 -6.47 -16.38
C VAL A 366 14.61 -6.40 -14.90
N PHE A 367 14.66 -5.21 -14.31
CA PHE A 367 15.04 -5.03 -12.91
C PHE A 367 13.93 -5.37 -11.91
N TYR A 368 12.71 -5.68 -12.39
CA TYR A 368 11.57 -5.97 -11.53
C TYR A 368 11.21 -7.47 -11.51
N PRO A 369 10.89 -8.05 -10.35
CA PRO A 369 10.51 -9.46 -10.23
C PRO A 369 9.37 -9.88 -11.15
N LYS A 370 8.35 -9.04 -11.26
CA LYS A 370 7.16 -9.28 -12.10
C LYS A 370 7.49 -9.58 -13.56
N PHE A 371 8.53 -8.97 -14.12
CA PHE A 371 8.97 -9.25 -15.49
C PHE A 371 9.40 -10.72 -15.65
N TRP A 372 10.14 -11.26 -14.68
CA TRP A 372 10.64 -12.64 -14.71
C TRP A 372 9.53 -13.66 -14.44
N GLU A 373 8.58 -13.33 -13.57
CA GLU A 373 7.40 -14.14 -13.32
C GLU A 373 6.53 -14.27 -14.57
N GLU A 374 6.27 -13.19 -15.30
CA GLU A 374 5.51 -13.17 -16.54
C GLU A 374 6.20 -13.95 -17.68
N LYS A 375 7.51 -14.08 -17.65
CA LYS A 375 8.30 -14.88 -18.60
C LYS A 375 8.45 -16.35 -18.20
N GLY A 376 7.80 -16.80 -17.11
CA GLY A 376 7.89 -18.16 -16.61
C GLY A 376 9.26 -18.53 -16.00
N LEU A 377 10.09 -17.54 -15.76
CA LEU A 377 11.46 -17.69 -15.23
C LEU A 377 11.53 -17.51 -13.70
N SER A 378 10.40 -17.61 -13.01
CA SER A 378 10.28 -17.46 -11.54
C SER A 378 11.24 -18.41 -10.76
N LYS A 379 11.58 -19.57 -11.33
CA LYS A 379 12.59 -20.48 -10.74
C LYS A 379 13.99 -19.88 -10.72
N PHE A 380 14.34 -19.01 -11.67
CA PHE A 380 15.63 -18.32 -11.71
C PHE A 380 15.72 -17.20 -10.68
N THR A 381 14.62 -16.48 -10.45
CA THR A 381 14.59 -15.41 -9.45
C THR A 381 14.75 -15.96 -8.03
N ASN A 382 14.20 -17.15 -7.76
CA ASN A 382 14.38 -17.85 -6.49
C ASN A 382 15.80 -18.40 -6.28
N LEU A 383 16.58 -18.63 -7.35
CA LEU A 383 17.96 -19.18 -7.26
C LEU A 383 19.02 -18.10 -7.03
N PHE A 384 18.81 -16.88 -7.55
CA PHE A 384 19.78 -15.77 -7.50
C PHE A 384 19.42 -14.68 -6.51
N PHE A 385 18.17 -14.62 -6.04
CA PHE A 385 17.65 -13.51 -5.21
C PHE A 385 16.89 -13.99 -3.97
N SER A 386 16.78 -15.31 -3.74
CA SER A 386 16.26 -15.94 -2.50
C SER A 386 17.31 -16.04 -1.42
#